data_19dbabc2c9cfbe3c00a768144ea01cbb
#
_entry.id   19dbabc2c9cfbe3c00a768144ea01cbb
#
_cell.length_a   1.000
_cell.length_b   1.000
_cell.length_c   1.000
_cell.angle_alpha   90.00
_cell.angle_beta   90.00
_cell.angle_gamma   90.00
#
_symmetry.space_group_name_H-M   'P 1'
#
loop_
_entity.id
_entity.type
_entity.pdbx_description
1 polymer ?
#
loop_
_entity_poly.entity_id
_entity_poly.type
_entity_poly.pdbx_seq_one_letter_code
_entity_poly.pdbx_strand_id
1 'polypeptide(L)'
;MKSHRGFTLIESLLVLFVVTLFIALPSIVIQDTKETLEVVHFLDHFEKNVIATQQAAITSNKKTKMIQKDTTREYYFYTETIEKLDLPEDLRASKIKTLYFNSGSGNNSSLQNLHFYWDKNKQKITYRFLFARGHYEKKITSIK
;
A
#
# COMPACT_ATOMS: atom_id res chain seq x y z
N MET A 1 -50.29 23.91 -38.96
CA MET A 1 -49.97 22.52 -38.52
C MET A 1 -48.54 22.46 -38.11
N LYS A 2 -48.22 22.24 -36.82
CA LYS A 2 -46.85 22.04 -36.33
C LYS A 2 -46.50 20.55 -36.59
N SER A 3 -45.52 20.32 -37.49
CA SER A 3 -44.97 19.00 -37.73
C SER A 3 -44.15 18.57 -36.50
N HIS A 4 -44.64 17.63 -35.76
CA HIS A 4 -43.88 16.95 -34.74
C HIS A 4 -42.97 15.92 -35.43
N ARG A 5 -41.66 16.27 -35.58
CA ARG A 5 -40.65 15.29 -36.02
C ARG A 5 -40.44 14.31 -34.89
N GLY A 6 -40.87 13.08 -35.06
CA GLY A 6 -40.59 12.01 -34.13
C GLY A 6 -39.10 11.63 -34.16
N PHE A 7 -38.55 11.21 -33.01
CA PHE A 7 -37.19 10.69 -32.90
C PHE A 7 -37.05 9.45 -33.79
N THR A 8 -36.04 9.39 -34.62
CA THR A 8 -35.77 8.20 -35.42
C THR A 8 -35.09 7.11 -34.61
N LEU A 9 -35.33 5.83 -34.94
CA LEU A 9 -34.70 4.71 -34.24
C LEU A 9 -33.19 4.79 -34.26
N ILE A 10 -32.61 5.27 -35.37
CA ILE A 10 -31.15 5.45 -35.50
C ILE A 10 -30.60 6.55 -34.58
N GLU A 11 -31.37 7.62 -34.40
CA GLU A 11 -31.01 8.71 -33.50
C GLU A 11 -31.01 8.28 -32.04
N SER A 12 -31.99 7.47 -31.64
CA SER A 12 -32.05 6.86 -30.30
C SER A 12 -30.88 5.91 -30.06
N LEU A 13 -30.50 5.12 -31.07
CA LEU A 13 -29.41 4.15 -30.99
C LEU A 13 -28.05 4.87 -30.89
N LEU A 14 -27.89 5.97 -31.64
CA LEU A 14 -26.70 6.79 -31.58
C LEU A 14 -26.55 7.48 -30.23
N VAL A 15 -27.63 8.03 -29.67
CA VAL A 15 -27.62 8.64 -28.33
C VAL A 15 -27.27 7.59 -27.28
N LEU A 16 -27.87 6.40 -27.34
CA LEU A 16 -27.57 5.30 -26.41
C LEU A 16 -26.10 4.89 -26.49
N PHE A 17 -25.54 4.80 -27.70
CA PHE A 17 -24.13 4.48 -27.91
C PHE A 17 -23.21 5.53 -27.28
N VAL A 18 -23.47 6.82 -27.50
CA VAL A 18 -22.69 7.91 -26.92
C VAL A 18 -22.78 7.89 -25.39
N VAL A 19 -23.97 7.71 -24.81
CA VAL A 19 -24.16 7.62 -23.36
C VAL A 19 -23.37 6.46 -22.76
N THR A 20 -23.40 5.29 -23.43
CA THR A 20 -22.64 4.11 -22.98
C THR A 20 -21.13 4.37 -22.95
N LEU A 21 -20.59 5.07 -23.96
CA LEU A 21 -19.19 5.46 -23.98
C LEU A 21 -18.83 6.40 -22.81
N PHE A 22 -19.67 7.39 -22.50
CA PHE A 22 -19.45 8.32 -21.41
C PHE A 22 -19.48 7.65 -20.03
N ILE A 23 -20.22 6.55 -19.88
CA ILE A 23 -20.27 5.78 -18.63
C ILE A 23 -19.09 4.78 -18.55
N ALA A 24 -18.73 4.13 -19.65
CA ALA A 24 -17.72 3.08 -19.67
C ALA A 24 -16.29 3.64 -19.47
N LEU A 25 -15.94 4.74 -20.12
CA LEU A 25 -14.59 5.32 -20.08
C LEU A 25 -14.14 5.74 -18.66
N PRO A 26 -14.95 6.46 -17.85
CA PRO A 26 -14.55 6.83 -16.50
C PRO A 26 -14.35 5.63 -15.58
N SER A 27 -15.11 4.56 -15.77
CA SER A 27 -15.04 3.38 -14.89
C SER A 27 -13.66 2.72 -14.90
N ILE A 28 -12.99 2.67 -16.06
CA ILE A 28 -11.65 2.08 -16.20
C ILE A 28 -10.61 2.95 -15.47
N VAL A 29 -10.69 4.26 -15.64
CA VAL A 29 -9.73 5.20 -15.02
C VAL A 29 -9.86 5.21 -13.48
N ILE A 30 -11.08 5.08 -12.96
CA ILE A 30 -11.37 5.06 -11.53
C ILE A 30 -10.74 3.81 -10.89
N GLN A 31 -10.84 2.64 -11.52
CA GLN A 31 -10.27 1.40 -10.98
C GLN A 31 -8.74 1.48 -10.88
N ASP A 32 -8.06 1.94 -11.94
CA ASP A 32 -6.60 2.12 -11.94
C ASP A 32 -6.13 3.08 -10.85
N THR A 33 -6.88 4.14 -10.62
CA THR A 33 -6.58 5.12 -9.57
C THR A 33 -6.76 4.52 -8.18
N LYS A 34 -7.82 3.72 -7.97
CA LYS A 34 -8.10 3.07 -6.69
C LYS A 34 -6.98 2.11 -6.29
N GLU A 35 -6.56 1.22 -7.19
CA GLU A 35 -5.46 0.28 -6.96
C GLU A 35 -4.15 1.01 -6.60
N THR A 36 -3.85 2.09 -7.33
CA THR A 36 -2.68 2.92 -7.03
C THR A 36 -2.76 3.56 -5.65
N LEU A 37 -3.93 4.07 -5.27
CA LEU A 37 -4.16 4.67 -3.95
C LEU A 37 -4.01 3.64 -2.82
N GLU A 38 -4.53 2.42 -3.00
CA GLU A 38 -4.40 1.35 -2.00
C GLU A 38 -2.93 1.03 -1.71
N VAL A 39 -2.08 0.96 -2.75
CA VAL A 39 -0.64 0.73 -2.59
C VAL A 39 0.03 1.90 -1.87
N VAL A 40 -0.27 3.14 -2.26
CA VAL A 40 0.31 4.34 -1.63
C VAL A 40 -0.12 4.43 -0.16
N HIS A 41 -1.39 4.21 0.13
CA HIS A 41 -1.90 4.19 1.51
C HIS A 41 -1.26 3.09 2.35
N PHE A 42 -1.11 1.88 1.79
CA PHE A 42 -0.42 0.80 2.48
C PHE A 42 1.00 1.21 2.87
N LEU A 43 1.79 1.76 1.94
CA LEU A 43 3.17 2.16 2.20
C LEU A 43 3.25 3.25 3.27
N ASP A 44 2.36 4.24 3.22
CA ASP A 44 2.28 5.30 4.23
C ASP A 44 1.93 4.75 5.62
N HIS A 45 0.92 3.87 5.71
CA HIS A 45 0.54 3.21 6.96
C HIS A 45 1.65 2.29 7.49
N PHE A 46 2.35 1.56 6.59
CA PHE A 46 3.48 0.74 6.96
C PHE A 46 4.58 1.57 7.61
N GLU A 47 4.95 2.69 7.00
CA GLU A 47 5.97 3.60 7.52
C GLU A 47 5.57 4.19 8.88
N LYS A 48 4.34 4.66 9.01
CA LYS A 48 3.78 5.18 10.27
C LYS A 48 3.81 4.14 11.38
N ASN A 49 3.42 2.90 11.09
CA ASN A 49 3.39 1.81 12.07
C ASN A 49 4.81 1.38 12.49
N VAL A 50 5.77 1.37 11.57
CA VAL A 50 7.19 1.13 11.91
C VAL A 50 7.70 2.19 12.87
N ILE A 51 7.47 3.48 12.56
CA ILE A 51 7.89 4.61 13.41
C ILE A 51 7.18 4.57 14.76
N ALA A 52 5.87 4.31 14.79
CA ALA A 52 5.10 4.20 16.03
C ALA A 52 5.60 3.04 16.91
N THR A 53 5.92 1.89 16.29
CA THR A 53 6.47 0.73 17.01
C THR A 53 7.82 1.04 17.62
N GLN A 54 8.67 1.77 16.91
CA GLN A 54 9.95 2.24 17.42
C GLN A 54 9.78 3.23 18.57
N GLN A 55 8.91 4.24 18.39
CA GLN A 55 8.65 5.25 19.42
C GLN A 55 8.06 4.63 20.69
N ALA A 56 7.16 3.66 20.55
CA ALA A 56 6.62 2.91 21.68
C ALA A 56 7.72 2.18 22.46
N ALA A 57 8.75 1.64 21.79
CA ALA A 57 9.89 1.03 22.48
C ALA A 57 10.70 2.03 23.32
N ILE A 58 10.79 3.29 22.86
CA ILE A 58 11.47 4.36 23.56
C ILE A 58 10.66 4.84 24.76
N THR A 59 9.39 5.15 24.53
CA THR A 59 8.51 5.80 25.53
C THR A 59 8.02 4.87 26.63
N SER A 60 7.65 3.64 26.26
CA SER A 60 7.17 2.63 27.23
C SER A 60 8.31 1.91 27.95
N ASN A 61 9.53 2.10 27.52
CA ASN A 61 10.72 1.35 28.00
C ASN A 61 10.52 -0.17 27.92
N LYS A 62 9.76 -0.63 26.92
CA LYS A 62 9.50 -2.05 26.63
C LYS A 62 9.95 -2.39 25.22
N LYS A 63 10.41 -3.63 25.05
CA LYS A 63 10.76 -4.13 23.71
C LYS A 63 9.51 -4.30 22.87
N THR A 64 9.49 -3.70 21.68
CA THR A 64 8.42 -3.82 20.69
C THR A 64 8.90 -4.62 19.48
N LYS A 65 7.99 -5.03 18.60
CA LYS A 65 8.34 -5.84 17.44
C LYS A 65 7.35 -5.65 16.28
N MET A 66 7.86 -5.87 15.07
CA MET A 66 7.09 -6.07 13.86
C MET A 66 7.26 -7.50 13.36
N ILE A 67 6.17 -8.15 12.99
CA ILE A 67 6.15 -9.52 12.46
C ILE A 67 5.44 -9.50 11.11
N GLN A 68 6.04 -10.14 10.11
CA GLN A 68 5.37 -10.51 8.87
C GLN A 68 4.87 -11.95 9.00
N LYS A 69 3.58 -12.16 8.76
CA LYS A 69 2.99 -13.49 8.76
C LYS A 69 2.96 -14.05 7.34
N ASP A 70 3.76 -15.10 7.11
CA ASP A 70 4.03 -15.66 5.78
C ASP A 70 2.78 -16.16 5.03
N THR A 71 1.82 -16.72 5.75
CA THR A 71 0.66 -17.38 5.14
C THR A 71 -0.48 -16.44 4.77
N THR A 72 -0.50 -15.23 5.33
CA THR A 72 -1.67 -14.34 5.27
C THR A 72 -1.38 -12.98 4.65
N ARG A 73 -0.15 -12.74 4.20
CA ARG A 73 0.27 -11.42 3.67
C ARG A 73 0.03 -10.28 4.66
N GLU A 74 0.13 -10.55 5.96
CA GLU A 74 -0.20 -9.63 7.03
C GLU A 74 1.05 -9.18 7.78
N TYR A 75 1.05 -7.92 8.18
CA TYR A 75 2.04 -7.33 9.06
C TYR A 75 1.40 -7.00 10.40
N TYR A 76 2.06 -7.39 11.49
CA TYR A 76 1.63 -7.10 12.84
C TYR A 76 2.66 -6.26 13.54
N PHE A 77 2.22 -5.16 14.12
CA PHE A 77 3.02 -4.21 14.88
C PHE A 77 2.60 -4.30 16.33
N TYR A 78 3.51 -4.77 17.18
CA TYR A 78 3.26 -4.99 18.60
C TYR A 78 3.83 -3.84 19.40
N THR A 79 2.95 -2.99 19.90
CA THR A 79 3.21 -1.90 20.83
C THR A 79 2.50 -2.19 22.16
N GLU A 80 1.77 -1.26 22.72
CA GLU A 80 0.78 -1.52 23.77
C GLU A 80 -0.50 -2.15 23.19
N THR A 81 -0.76 -1.84 21.93
CA THR A 81 -1.81 -2.43 21.11
C THR A 81 -1.17 -3.26 19.98
N ILE A 82 -1.99 -4.05 19.30
CA ILE A 82 -1.57 -4.80 18.11
C ILE A 82 -2.25 -4.16 16.92
N GLU A 83 -1.45 -3.52 16.07
CA GLU A 83 -1.91 -3.00 14.80
C GLU A 83 -1.65 -4.02 13.69
N LYS A 84 -2.67 -4.27 12.87
CA LYS A 84 -2.61 -5.17 11.72
C LYS A 84 -2.64 -4.35 10.44
N LEU A 85 -1.81 -4.73 9.48
CA LEU A 85 -1.80 -4.15 8.14
C LEU A 85 -1.75 -5.26 7.10
N ASP A 86 -2.73 -5.27 6.20
CA ASP A 86 -2.83 -6.24 5.11
C ASP A 86 -2.13 -5.72 3.85
N LEU A 87 -1.37 -6.60 3.20
CA LEU A 87 -0.66 -6.28 1.96
C LEU A 87 -1.65 -6.22 0.78
N PRO A 88 -1.75 -5.11 0.02
CA PRO A 88 -2.56 -5.02 -1.18
C PRO A 88 -2.25 -6.10 -2.20
N GLU A 89 -3.23 -6.49 -3.02
CA GLU A 89 -3.07 -7.56 -4.01
C GLU A 89 -1.99 -7.25 -5.04
N ASP A 90 -1.87 -5.98 -5.43
CA ASP A 90 -0.89 -5.48 -6.40
C ASP A 90 0.55 -5.40 -5.89
N LEU A 91 0.76 -5.63 -4.59
CA LEU A 91 2.09 -5.68 -4.00
C LEU A 91 2.50 -7.11 -3.69
N ARG A 92 3.75 -7.42 -4.02
CA ARG A 92 4.46 -8.60 -3.52
C ARG A 92 5.55 -8.16 -2.54
N ALA A 93 5.75 -8.92 -1.47
CA ALA A 93 6.76 -8.62 -0.46
C ALA A 93 7.78 -9.74 -0.35
N SER A 94 9.05 -9.38 -0.09
CA SER A 94 10.05 -10.36 0.34
C SER A 94 9.78 -10.78 1.78
N LYS A 95 10.27 -11.97 2.16
CA LYS A 95 10.24 -12.40 3.55
C LYS A 95 11.19 -11.57 4.39
N ILE A 96 10.74 -11.20 5.59
CA ILE A 96 11.56 -10.56 6.62
C ILE A 96 11.43 -11.34 7.92
N LYS A 97 12.53 -11.45 8.67
CA LYS A 97 12.47 -12.00 10.03
C LYS A 97 11.84 -10.97 10.97
N THR A 98 11.32 -11.43 12.11
CA THR A 98 10.81 -10.53 13.13
C THR A 98 11.80 -9.41 13.43
N LEU A 99 11.34 -8.18 13.26
CA LEU A 99 12.12 -6.98 13.57
C LEU A 99 11.80 -6.55 14.98
N TYR A 100 12.82 -6.47 15.83
CA TYR A 100 12.70 -6.03 17.21
C TYR A 100 13.25 -4.64 17.38
N PHE A 101 12.59 -3.81 18.18
CA PHE A 101 13.07 -2.51 18.64
C PHE A 101 13.38 -2.60 20.13
N ASN A 102 14.59 -2.23 20.50
CA ASN A 102 15.08 -2.33 21.86
C ASN A 102 14.44 -1.27 22.76
N SER A 103 14.13 -1.67 23.99
CA SER A 103 13.63 -0.81 25.06
C SER A 103 14.53 0.42 25.26
N GLY A 104 13.94 1.58 25.45
CA GLY A 104 14.58 2.86 25.75
C GLY A 104 15.32 3.50 24.57
N SER A 105 15.97 2.72 23.71
CA SER A 105 16.73 3.25 22.56
C SER A 105 15.95 3.22 21.25
N GLY A 106 14.95 2.34 21.10
CA GLY A 106 14.25 2.11 19.84
C GLY A 106 15.12 1.55 18.72
N ASN A 107 16.35 1.11 19.04
CA ASN A 107 17.28 0.62 18.03
C ASN A 107 16.89 -0.76 17.52
N ASN A 108 17.07 -0.99 16.23
CA ASN A 108 16.85 -2.30 15.62
C ASN A 108 17.84 -3.34 16.12
N SER A 109 17.34 -4.55 16.35
CA SER A 109 18.17 -5.68 16.78
C SER A 109 18.98 -6.33 15.67
N SER A 110 18.67 -6.05 14.39
CA SER A 110 19.33 -6.69 13.26
C SER A 110 19.27 -5.84 11.98
N LEU A 111 20.28 -6.01 11.13
CA LEU A 111 20.27 -5.45 9.78
C LEU A 111 19.37 -6.33 8.90
N GLN A 112 18.34 -5.74 8.32
CA GLN A 112 17.41 -6.44 7.44
C GLN A 112 16.94 -5.55 6.29
N ASN A 113 16.62 -6.16 5.15
CA ASN A 113 16.01 -5.50 4.01
C ASN A 113 14.63 -6.10 3.76
N LEU A 114 13.62 -5.26 3.64
CA LEU A 114 12.29 -5.61 3.18
C LEU A 114 12.08 -5.01 1.81
N HIS A 115 11.67 -5.83 0.87
CA HIS A 115 11.39 -5.41 -0.49
C HIS A 115 9.91 -5.58 -0.79
N PHE A 116 9.29 -4.50 -1.28
CA PHE A 116 7.99 -4.54 -1.93
C PHE A 116 8.18 -4.41 -3.43
N TYR A 117 7.50 -5.26 -4.18
CA TYR A 117 7.50 -5.25 -5.63
C TYR A 117 6.12 -4.81 -6.10
N TRP A 118 6.08 -3.67 -6.78
CA TRP A 118 4.89 -3.12 -7.38
C TRP A 118 4.94 -3.35 -8.89
N ASP A 119 4.39 -4.49 -9.32
CA ASP A 119 4.56 -4.98 -10.68
C ASP A 119 3.91 -4.05 -11.71
N LYS A 120 2.74 -3.48 -11.42
CA LYS A 120 2.03 -2.53 -12.29
C LYS A 120 2.89 -1.30 -12.63
N ASN A 121 3.57 -0.75 -11.65
CA ASN A 121 4.42 0.43 -11.83
C ASN A 121 5.88 0.08 -12.13
N LYS A 122 6.20 -1.23 -12.26
CA LYS A 122 7.57 -1.72 -12.46
C LYS A 122 8.55 -1.11 -11.44
N GLN A 123 8.14 -1.07 -10.17
CA GLN A 123 8.91 -0.49 -9.09
C GLN A 123 9.24 -1.52 -8.01
N LYS A 124 10.45 -1.41 -7.48
CA LYS A 124 10.90 -2.10 -6.27
C LYS A 124 11.16 -1.06 -5.19
N ILE A 125 10.42 -1.15 -4.09
CA ILE A 125 10.56 -0.31 -2.91
C ILE A 125 11.33 -1.13 -1.87
N THR A 126 12.48 -0.63 -1.43
CA THR A 126 13.34 -1.30 -0.45
C THR A 126 13.39 -0.49 0.82
N TYR A 127 13.03 -1.12 1.93
CA TYR A 127 13.23 -0.61 3.29
C TYR A 127 14.42 -1.34 3.89
N ARG A 128 15.50 -0.61 4.15
CA ARG A 128 16.71 -1.11 4.80
C ARG A 128 16.72 -0.69 6.25
N PHE A 129 16.49 -1.65 7.13
CA PHE A 129 16.57 -1.43 8.58
C PHE A 129 18.01 -1.54 9.03
N LEU A 130 18.57 -0.44 9.51
CA LEU A 130 19.98 -0.34 9.92
C LEU A 130 20.14 -0.83 11.36
N PHE A 131 21.18 -1.65 11.59
CA PHE A 131 21.52 -2.10 12.94
C PHE A 131 21.94 -0.92 13.85
N ALA A 132 21.51 -0.95 15.11
CA ALA A 132 21.80 0.07 16.13
C ALA A 132 21.39 1.51 15.77
N ARG A 133 20.65 1.69 14.68
CA ARG A 133 20.02 2.95 14.30
C ARG A 133 18.53 2.70 14.22
N GLY A 134 17.73 3.42 14.95
CA GLY A 134 16.28 3.25 14.93
C GLY A 134 15.60 3.64 13.62
N HIS A 135 16.36 4.04 12.58
CA HIS A 135 15.85 4.49 11.31
C HIS A 135 16.00 3.43 10.22
N TYR A 136 15.12 3.50 9.23
CA TYR A 136 15.26 2.77 7.98
C TYR A 136 15.64 3.74 6.85
N GLU A 137 16.25 3.19 5.81
CA GLU A 137 16.46 3.88 4.54
C GLU A 137 15.46 3.34 3.53
N LYS A 138 14.72 4.24 2.87
CA LYS A 138 13.80 3.89 1.77
C LYS A 138 14.45 4.19 0.43
N LYS A 139 14.46 3.20 -0.47
CA LYS A 139 14.95 3.33 -1.83
C LYS A 139 13.93 2.78 -2.81
N ILE A 140 13.59 3.56 -3.85
CA ILE A 140 12.72 3.14 -4.93
C ILE A 140 13.59 2.95 -6.18
N THR A 141 13.46 1.81 -6.86
CA THR A 141 14.18 1.48 -8.08
C THR A 141 13.22 0.92 -9.11
N SER A 142 13.42 1.26 -10.40
CA SER A 142 12.68 0.64 -11.50
C SER A 142 13.14 -0.79 -11.70
N ILE A 143 12.19 -1.68 -11.99
CA ILE A 143 12.43 -3.05 -12.40
C ILE A 143 12.31 -3.07 -13.93
N LYS A 144 13.31 -3.64 -14.59
CA LYS A 144 13.27 -3.83 -16.05
C LYS A 144 12.33 -4.96 -16.43
#